data_9d644942aef455d1b2c8b335a5045db9
#
_entry.id   9d644942aef455d1b2c8b335a5045db9
#
_cell.length_a   1.000
_cell.length_b   1.000
_cell.length_c   1.000
_cell.angle_alpha   90.00
_cell.angle_beta   90.00
_cell.angle_gamma   90.00
#
_symmetry.space_group_name_H-M   'P 1'
#
loop_
_entity.id
_entity.type
_entity.pdbx_description
1 polymer ?
#
loop_
_entity_poly.entity_id
_entity_poly.type
_entity_poly.pdbx_seq_one_letter_code
_entity_poly.pdbx_strand_id
1 'polypeptide(L)'
;MAKPFFILIPALGCDERLYASLMAAMADLVEPFVLVPDGDTLPRCVADVLEQAPQKFLIGGTSFGGHVAREVALAAPDRVLGLMVIGAGAGAASNPAGGVKRSERLRGGDHQGLIRDMAETITSPASPEGATAKQTFIRMGLATNPETIARHNDALTIRPDRWGDLEAITCPSLLLWGKDDRYSPSLDGLRMSAAMPNARFVELEDVGHLPTLEAPEDTADAMRHWLMDILIRR
;
A
#
# COMPACT_ATOMS: atom_id res chain seq x y z
N MET A 1 24.82 13.53 -4.34
CA MET A 1 24.00 12.86 -5.35
C MET A 1 22.57 13.38 -5.23
N ALA A 2 21.81 13.42 -6.33
CA ALA A 2 20.39 13.77 -6.25
C ALA A 2 19.64 12.67 -5.46
N LYS A 3 18.64 13.09 -4.67
CA LYS A 3 17.78 12.15 -3.95
C LYS A 3 16.95 11.33 -4.94
N PRO A 4 16.76 10.03 -4.70
CA PRO A 4 15.86 9.24 -5.55
C PRO A 4 14.41 9.64 -5.33
N PHE A 5 13.60 9.58 -6.39
CA PHE A 5 12.16 9.69 -6.28
C PHE A 5 11.58 8.47 -5.55
N PHE A 6 10.59 8.71 -4.70
CA PHE A 6 9.84 7.65 -4.03
C PHE A 6 8.34 7.82 -4.30
N ILE A 7 7.80 6.95 -5.15
CA ILE A 7 6.39 6.92 -5.49
C ILE A 7 5.63 6.16 -4.39
N LEU A 8 4.62 6.79 -3.81
CA LEU A 8 3.75 6.22 -2.79
C LEU A 8 2.33 6.08 -3.32
N ILE A 9 1.79 4.86 -3.33
CA ILE A 9 0.44 4.58 -3.84
C ILE A 9 -0.47 4.29 -2.64
N PRO A 10 -1.55 5.09 -2.44
CA PRO A 10 -2.39 4.98 -1.25
C PRO A 10 -3.29 3.74 -1.27
N ALA A 11 -3.86 3.43 -0.11
CA ALA A 11 -4.88 2.40 0.07
C ALA A 11 -6.21 2.80 -0.61
N LEU A 12 -7.10 1.84 -0.76
CA LEU A 12 -8.44 2.06 -1.32
C LEU A 12 -9.18 3.20 -0.59
N GLY A 13 -9.59 4.21 -1.34
CA GLY A 13 -10.27 5.39 -0.80
C GLY A 13 -9.38 6.35 -0.01
N CYS A 14 -8.06 6.17 -0.04
CA CYS A 14 -7.11 7.07 0.60
C CYS A 14 -6.43 8.01 -0.41
N ASP A 15 -5.80 9.06 0.10
CA ASP A 15 -5.03 10.07 -0.63
C ASP A 15 -3.68 10.36 0.06
N GLU A 16 -3.03 11.48 -0.28
CA GLU A 16 -1.72 11.87 0.26
C GLU A 16 -1.68 12.01 1.78
N ARG A 17 -2.81 12.25 2.44
CA ARG A 17 -2.91 12.32 3.90
C ARG A 17 -2.50 11.01 4.59
N LEU A 18 -2.63 9.88 3.88
CA LEU A 18 -2.16 8.58 4.37
C LEU A 18 -0.66 8.58 4.67
N TYR A 19 0.13 9.36 3.94
CA TYR A 19 1.59 9.36 4.01
C TYR A 19 2.20 10.66 4.53
N ALA A 20 1.39 11.63 4.99
CA ALA A 20 1.87 12.96 5.35
C ALA A 20 3.03 12.93 6.35
N SER A 21 2.90 12.18 7.46
CA SER A 21 3.94 12.02 8.47
C SER A 21 5.19 11.32 7.93
N LEU A 22 4.99 10.26 7.13
CA LEU A 22 6.09 9.52 6.52
C LEU A 22 6.89 10.38 5.53
N MET A 23 6.20 11.11 4.65
CA MET A 23 6.86 11.97 3.67
C MET A 23 7.73 13.03 4.36
N ALA A 24 7.22 13.63 5.44
CA ALA A 24 7.99 14.57 6.25
C ALA A 24 9.22 13.91 6.88
N ALA A 25 9.08 12.71 7.43
CA ALA A 25 10.16 11.96 8.08
C ALA A 25 11.26 11.48 7.13
N MET A 26 11.00 11.42 5.82
CA MET A 26 11.96 10.93 4.81
C MET A 26 12.45 12.00 3.83
N ALA A 27 12.03 13.26 3.99
CA ALA A 27 12.33 14.33 3.05
C ALA A 27 13.84 14.65 2.94
N ASP A 28 14.64 14.27 3.93
CA ASP A 28 16.10 14.37 3.89
C ASP A 28 16.78 13.29 3.03
N LEU A 29 16.13 12.13 2.83
CA LEU A 29 16.68 10.94 2.15
C LEU A 29 16.22 10.82 0.70
N VAL A 30 14.94 11.10 0.44
CA VAL A 30 14.27 10.86 -0.85
C VAL A 30 13.41 12.07 -1.28
N GLU A 31 12.92 12.05 -2.51
CA GLU A 31 11.88 12.96 -3.02
C GLU A 31 10.55 12.18 -3.10
N PRO A 32 9.75 12.15 -2.00
CA PRO A 32 8.52 11.39 -1.98
C PRO A 32 7.39 12.15 -2.67
N PHE A 33 6.55 11.44 -3.42
CA PHE A 33 5.28 11.97 -3.91
C PHE A 33 4.23 10.87 -3.99
N VAL A 34 2.96 11.26 -3.83
CA VAL A 34 1.83 10.33 -3.88
C VAL A 34 1.25 10.32 -5.29
N LEU A 35 1.01 9.11 -5.79
CA LEU A 35 0.35 8.87 -7.07
C LEU A 35 -0.87 7.98 -6.85
N VAL A 36 -2.03 8.46 -7.28
CA VAL A 36 -3.27 7.69 -7.30
C VAL A 36 -3.49 7.23 -8.75
N PRO A 37 -3.22 5.95 -9.08
CA PRO A 37 -3.26 5.50 -10.46
C PRO A 37 -4.69 5.44 -11.00
N ASP A 38 -4.84 5.72 -12.29
CA ASP A 38 -6.12 5.55 -12.98
C ASP A 38 -6.21 4.16 -13.60
N GLY A 39 -7.16 3.34 -13.13
CA GLY A 39 -7.38 2.00 -13.67
C GLY A 39 -8.42 1.20 -12.89
N ASP A 40 -9.05 0.25 -13.59
CA ASP A 40 -10.01 -0.72 -13.07
C ASP A 40 -9.44 -2.15 -13.05
N THR A 41 -8.17 -2.28 -13.45
CA THR A 41 -7.37 -3.51 -13.39
C THR A 41 -5.95 -3.18 -12.94
N LEU A 42 -5.27 -4.11 -12.27
CA LEU A 42 -3.87 -3.89 -11.87
C LEU A 42 -2.95 -3.57 -13.08
N PRO A 43 -3.05 -4.24 -14.24
CA PRO A 43 -2.25 -3.87 -15.41
C PRO A 43 -2.46 -2.42 -15.89
N ARG A 44 -3.68 -1.88 -15.83
CA ARG A 44 -3.93 -0.46 -16.17
C ARG A 44 -3.32 0.47 -15.15
N CYS A 45 -3.48 0.18 -13.86
CA CYS A 45 -2.83 0.96 -12.80
C CYS A 45 -1.30 0.95 -12.95
N VAL A 46 -0.71 -0.20 -13.28
CA VAL A 46 0.74 -0.32 -13.55
C VAL A 46 1.17 0.54 -14.73
N ALA A 47 0.43 0.50 -15.83
CA ALA A 47 0.73 1.31 -17.02
C ALA A 47 0.72 2.81 -16.71
N ASP A 48 -0.31 3.27 -15.99
CA ASP A 48 -0.44 4.67 -15.57
C ASP A 48 0.71 5.10 -14.63
N VAL A 49 1.10 4.26 -13.66
CA VAL A 49 2.26 4.54 -12.81
C VAL A 49 3.55 4.62 -13.63
N LEU A 50 3.78 3.68 -14.55
CA LEU A 50 5.03 3.62 -15.34
C LEU A 50 5.15 4.77 -16.34
N GLU A 51 4.04 5.31 -16.83
CA GLU A 51 4.01 6.50 -17.69
C GLU A 51 4.46 7.75 -16.93
N GLN A 52 4.05 7.88 -15.66
CA GLN A 52 4.35 9.04 -14.83
C GLN A 52 5.68 8.93 -14.07
N ALA A 53 6.20 7.71 -13.92
CA ALA A 53 7.40 7.43 -13.13
C ALA A 53 8.68 7.87 -13.85
N PRO A 54 9.69 8.40 -13.12
CA PRO A 54 11.03 8.65 -13.66
C PRO A 54 11.73 7.35 -14.06
N GLN A 55 12.88 7.45 -14.74
CA GLN A 55 13.62 6.28 -15.24
C GLN A 55 14.00 5.28 -14.13
N LYS A 56 14.39 5.76 -12.97
CA LYS A 56 14.71 4.97 -11.77
C LYS A 56 13.99 5.56 -10.57
N PHE A 57 13.34 4.73 -9.77
CA PHE A 57 12.57 5.19 -8.62
C PHE A 57 12.44 4.11 -7.54
N LEU A 58 12.14 4.54 -6.34
CA LEU A 58 11.60 3.72 -5.26
C LEU A 58 10.09 3.71 -5.39
N ILE A 59 9.45 2.60 -5.06
CA ILE A 59 7.99 2.52 -5.05
C ILE A 59 7.49 1.86 -3.78
N GLY A 60 6.38 2.35 -3.27
CA GLY A 60 5.72 1.72 -2.14
C GLY A 60 4.21 1.95 -2.18
N GLY A 61 3.49 1.14 -1.41
CA GLY A 61 2.05 1.33 -1.30
C GLY A 61 1.43 0.55 -0.15
N THR A 62 0.25 1.02 0.25
CA THR A 62 -0.55 0.40 1.31
C THR A 62 -1.76 -0.28 0.68
N SER A 63 -2.04 -1.55 1.06
CA SER A 63 -3.24 -2.27 0.63
C SER A 63 -3.36 -2.31 -0.91
N PHE A 64 -4.38 -1.67 -1.50
CA PHE A 64 -4.49 -1.50 -2.95
C PHE A 64 -3.16 -1.02 -3.56
N GLY A 65 -2.58 0.03 -2.99
CA GLY A 65 -1.29 0.57 -3.45
C GLY A 65 -0.13 -0.42 -3.34
N GLY A 66 -0.13 -1.27 -2.32
CA GLY A 66 0.85 -2.34 -2.15
C GLY A 66 0.76 -3.42 -3.24
N HIS A 67 -0.46 -3.76 -3.67
CA HIS A 67 -0.66 -4.65 -4.81
C HIS A 67 -0.13 -4.00 -6.10
N VAL A 68 -0.46 -2.73 -6.37
CA VAL A 68 0.04 -2.01 -7.56
C VAL A 68 1.57 -1.89 -7.52
N ALA A 69 2.17 -1.51 -6.39
CA ALA A 69 3.61 -1.37 -6.24
C ALA A 69 4.36 -2.68 -6.54
N ARG A 70 3.83 -3.82 -6.06
CA ARG A 70 4.37 -5.15 -6.38
C ARG A 70 4.28 -5.46 -7.87
N GLU A 71 3.14 -5.20 -8.51
CA GLU A 71 2.99 -5.43 -9.96
C GLU A 71 3.94 -4.53 -10.78
N VAL A 72 4.19 -3.29 -10.35
CA VAL A 72 5.18 -2.40 -10.97
C VAL A 72 6.59 -2.98 -10.83
N ALA A 73 6.95 -3.52 -9.67
CA ALA A 73 8.26 -4.14 -9.47
C ALA A 73 8.46 -5.38 -10.35
N LEU A 74 7.41 -6.17 -10.58
CA LEU A 74 7.44 -7.32 -11.50
C LEU A 74 7.53 -6.87 -12.96
N ALA A 75 6.80 -5.82 -13.35
CA ALA A 75 6.74 -5.34 -14.73
C ALA A 75 7.97 -4.54 -15.18
N ALA A 76 8.64 -3.86 -14.25
CA ALA A 76 9.77 -2.98 -14.55
C ALA A 76 10.94 -3.14 -13.55
N PRO A 77 11.48 -4.37 -13.39
CA PRO A 77 12.50 -4.66 -12.37
C PRO A 77 13.75 -3.79 -12.52
N ASP A 78 14.13 -3.44 -13.74
CA ASP A 78 15.29 -2.58 -14.00
C ASP A 78 15.06 -1.11 -13.59
N ARG A 79 13.83 -0.67 -13.39
CA ARG A 79 13.51 0.71 -12.99
C ARG A 79 13.32 0.87 -11.48
N VAL A 80 12.93 -0.20 -10.78
CA VAL A 80 12.59 -0.16 -9.36
C VAL A 80 13.85 -0.37 -8.51
N LEU A 81 14.23 0.66 -7.77
CA LEU A 81 15.41 0.67 -6.88
C LEU A 81 15.14 0.01 -5.53
N GLY A 82 13.89 -0.07 -5.12
CA GLY A 82 13.42 -0.71 -3.91
C GLY A 82 11.90 -0.67 -3.85
N LEU A 83 11.32 -1.68 -3.19
CA LEU A 83 9.88 -1.91 -3.06
C LEU A 83 9.47 -1.85 -1.59
N MET A 84 8.39 -1.11 -1.27
CA MET A 84 7.73 -1.20 0.02
C MET A 84 6.28 -1.67 -0.16
N VAL A 85 5.88 -2.68 0.59
CA VAL A 85 4.50 -3.18 0.64
C VAL A 85 3.97 -3.12 2.06
N ILE A 86 2.86 -2.43 2.25
CA ILE A 86 2.17 -2.35 3.53
C ILE A 86 0.81 -3.05 3.41
N GLY A 87 0.57 -4.11 4.17
CA GLY A 87 -0.74 -4.74 4.30
C GLY A 87 -1.32 -5.30 2.99
N ALA A 88 -0.48 -5.87 2.09
CA ALA A 88 -0.93 -6.38 0.79
C ALA A 88 -0.33 -7.74 0.45
N GLY A 89 -0.97 -8.82 0.88
CA GLY A 89 -0.57 -10.20 0.63
C GLY A 89 -0.49 -10.56 -0.85
N ALA A 90 0.26 -11.61 -1.20
CA ALA A 90 0.51 -12.00 -2.60
C ALA A 90 -0.64 -12.79 -3.24
N GLY A 91 -1.63 -13.24 -2.47
CA GLY A 91 -2.72 -14.08 -2.99
C GLY A 91 -3.76 -13.34 -3.83
N ALA A 92 -4.49 -14.12 -4.61
CA ALA A 92 -5.73 -13.66 -5.27
C ALA A 92 -6.76 -13.16 -4.24
N ALA A 93 -7.82 -12.51 -4.71
CA ALA A 93 -8.89 -12.07 -3.82
C ALA A 93 -9.54 -13.24 -3.08
N SER A 94 -9.54 -13.21 -1.74
CA SER A 94 -10.17 -14.25 -0.91
C SER A 94 -11.70 -14.22 -0.95
N ASN A 95 -12.29 -13.05 -1.24
CA ASN A 95 -13.73 -12.84 -1.34
C ASN A 95 -14.11 -11.96 -2.54
N PRO A 96 -14.03 -12.49 -3.78
CA PRO A 96 -14.41 -11.73 -4.98
C PRO A 96 -15.87 -11.25 -4.97
N ALA A 97 -16.79 -12.08 -4.47
CA ALA A 97 -18.21 -11.71 -4.39
C ALA A 97 -18.44 -10.51 -3.45
N GLY A 98 -17.72 -10.42 -2.35
CA GLY A 98 -17.73 -9.25 -1.48
C GLY A 98 -17.14 -8.01 -2.17
N GLY A 99 -16.12 -8.20 -3.00
CA GLY A 99 -15.56 -7.13 -3.85
C GLY A 99 -16.62 -6.58 -4.82
N VAL A 100 -17.30 -7.44 -5.57
CA VAL A 100 -18.38 -7.04 -6.49
C VAL A 100 -19.45 -6.22 -5.75
N LYS A 101 -19.96 -6.72 -4.62
CA LYS A 101 -20.95 -6.01 -3.80
C LYS A 101 -20.47 -4.63 -3.34
N ARG A 102 -19.18 -4.47 -3.04
CA ARG A 102 -18.59 -3.18 -2.65
C ARG A 102 -18.65 -2.18 -3.81
N SER A 103 -18.29 -2.59 -5.03
CA SER A 103 -18.40 -1.72 -6.21
C SER A 103 -19.85 -1.38 -6.55
N GLU A 104 -20.78 -2.33 -6.41
CA GLU A 104 -22.23 -2.09 -6.59
C GLU A 104 -22.75 -1.05 -5.58
N ARG A 105 -22.37 -1.11 -4.30
CA ARG A 105 -22.74 -0.12 -3.29
C ARG A 105 -22.22 1.28 -3.66
N LEU A 106 -20.97 1.39 -4.10
CA LEU A 106 -20.38 2.67 -4.51
C LEU A 106 -21.14 3.29 -5.69
N ARG A 107 -21.39 2.51 -6.74
CA ARG A 107 -22.10 2.95 -7.95
C ARG A 107 -23.60 3.17 -7.69
N GLY A 108 -24.17 2.46 -6.72
CA GLY A 108 -25.54 2.62 -6.24
C GLY A 108 -25.77 3.79 -5.30
N GLY A 109 -24.73 4.59 -5.00
CA GLY A 109 -24.84 5.81 -4.20
C GLY A 109 -24.63 5.61 -2.69
N ASP A 110 -24.31 4.39 -2.21
CA ASP A 110 -24.02 4.12 -0.79
C ASP A 110 -22.53 4.32 -0.44
N HIS A 111 -21.94 5.39 -0.95
CA HIS A 111 -20.54 5.73 -0.71
C HIS A 111 -20.27 5.97 0.79
N GLN A 112 -21.10 6.80 1.43
CA GLN A 112 -20.90 7.15 2.84
C GLN A 112 -21.06 5.94 3.76
N GLY A 113 -22.06 5.10 3.52
CA GLY A 113 -22.28 3.88 4.29
C GLY A 113 -21.10 2.92 4.16
N LEU A 114 -20.62 2.68 2.95
CA LEU A 114 -19.48 1.80 2.72
C LEU A 114 -18.21 2.28 3.44
N ILE A 115 -17.86 3.58 3.32
CA ILE A 115 -16.66 4.12 3.98
C ILE A 115 -16.76 3.97 5.49
N ARG A 116 -17.92 4.21 6.09
CA ARG A 116 -18.13 4.03 7.53
C ARG A 116 -18.00 2.56 7.94
N ASP A 117 -18.59 1.63 7.19
CA ASP A 117 -18.48 0.19 7.46
C ASP A 117 -17.02 -0.28 7.41
N MET A 118 -16.26 0.17 6.41
CA MET A 118 -14.83 -0.14 6.32
C MET A 118 -14.06 0.42 7.51
N ALA A 119 -14.39 1.62 7.96
CA ALA A 119 -13.73 2.28 9.07
C ALA A 119 -13.88 1.53 10.40
N GLU A 120 -14.93 0.70 10.58
CA GLU A 120 -15.12 -0.08 11.82
C GLU A 120 -14.06 -1.16 12.04
N THR A 121 -13.37 -1.61 10.97
CA THR A 121 -12.43 -2.73 11.04
C THR A 121 -11.03 -2.39 10.54
N ILE A 122 -10.81 -1.15 10.06
CA ILE A 122 -9.56 -0.80 9.38
C ILE A 122 -8.41 -0.52 10.34
N THR A 123 -8.71 -0.12 11.58
CA THR A 123 -7.73 0.13 12.63
C THR A 123 -7.80 -0.91 13.73
N SER A 124 -6.70 -1.09 14.48
CA SER A 124 -6.69 -1.90 15.68
C SER A 124 -7.45 -1.19 16.81
N PRO A 125 -8.30 -1.90 17.58
CA PRO A 125 -8.91 -1.35 18.79
C PRO A 125 -7.89 -1.10 19.90
N ALA A 126 -6.71 -1.72 19.85
CA ALA A 126 -5.63 -1.56 20.80
C ALA A 126 -4.72 -0.38 20.46
N SER A 127 -4.77 0.14 19.20
CA SER A 127 -3.91 1.25 18.77
C SER A 127 -4.25 2.54 19.53
N PRO A 128 -3.25 3.20 20.17
CA PRO A 128 -3.43 4.51 20.79
C PRO A 128 -3.95 5.57 19.79
N GLU A 129 -3.47 5.51 18.54
CA GLU A 129 -3.88 6.43 17.46
C GLU A 129 -5.08 5.93 16.65
N GLY A 130 -5.63 4.76 16.98
CA GLY A 130 -6.67 4.09 16.19
C GLY A 130 -7.91 4.96 15.93
N ALA A 131 -8.35 5.75 16.92
CA ALA A 131 -9.49 6.66 16.75
C ALA A 131 -9.17 7.80 15.77
N THR A 132 -7.99 8.41 15.87
CA THR A 132 -7.50 9.47 14.97
C THR A 132 -7.30 8.93 13.55
N ALA A 133 -6.70 7.75 13.41
CA ALA A 133 -6.49 7.05 12.16
C ALA A 133 -7.83 6.73 11.46
N LYS A 134 -8.81 6.20 12.21
CA LYS A 134 -10.17 5.93 11.73
C LYS A 134 -10.85 7.18 11.18
N GLN A 135 -10.78 8.30 11.92
CA GLN A 135 -11.36 9.57 11.46
C GLN A 135 -10.65 10.12 10.22
N THR A 136 -9.34 9.94 10.13
CA THR A 136 -8.56 10.34 8.96
C THR A 136 -8.93 9.50 7.74
N PHE A 137 -9.06 8.17 7.89
CA PHE A 137 -9.56 7.30 6.84
C PHE A 137 -10.95 7.71 6.34
N ILE A 138 -11.90 7.98 7.24
CA ILE A 138 -13.25 8.44 6.88
C ILE A 138 -13.18 9.74 6.06
N ARG A 139 -12.38 10.73 6.50
CA ARG A 139 -12.23 12.01 5.77
C ARG A 139 -11.64 11.81 4.38
N MET A 140 -10.62 10.94 4.22
CA MET A 140 -10.06 10.61 2.92
C MET A 140 -11.09 9.92 2.03
N GLY A 141 -11.72 8.86 2.56
CA GLY A 141 -12.69 8.07 1.81
C GLY A 141 -13.88 8.87 1.31
N LEU A 142 -14.40 9.79 2.14
CA LEU A 142 -15.52 10.67 1.74
C LEU A 142 -15.11 11.77 0.76
N ALA A 143 -13.83 12.17 0.74
CA ALA A 143 -13.30 13.14 -0.21
C ALA A 143 -12.96 12.52 -1.58
N THR A 144 -12.68 11.21 -1.63
CA THR A 144 -12.33 10.50 -2.86
C THR A 144 -13.57 10.25 -3.70
N ASN A 145 -13.46 10.42 -5.02
CA ASN A 145 -14.55 10.11 -5.95
C ASN A 145 -14.96 8.62 -5.82
N PRO A 146 -16.25 8.31 -5.58
CA PRO A 146 -16.71 6.93 -5.40
C PRO A 146 -16.44 6.04 -6.63
N GLU A 147 -16.46 6.57 -7.85
CA GLU A 147 -16.12 5.77 -9.04
C GLU A 147 -14.62 5.43 -9.09
N THR A 148 -13.73 6.31 -8.62
CA THR A 148 -12.31 5.97 -8.47
C THR A 148 -12.13 4.83 -7.47
N ILE A 149 -12.82 4.88 -6.32
CA ILE A 149 -12.78 3.79 -5.33
C ILE A 149 -13.35 2.49 -5.93
N ALA A 150 -14.43 2.57 -6.70
CA ALA A 150 -15.04 1.41 -7.34
C ALA A 150 -14.08 0.75 -8.35
N ARG A 151 -13.42 1.53 -9.22
CA ARG A 151 -12.43 1.02 -10.19
C ARG A 151 -11.24 0.34 -9.50
N HIS A 152 -10.68 0.96 -8.47
CA HIS A 152 -9.61 0.35 -7.69
C HIS A 152 -10.06 -0.94 -6.99
N ASN A 153 -11.28 -0.97 -6.48
CA ASN A 153 -11.86 -2.17 -5.89
C ASN A 153 -12.10 -3.27 -6.94
N ASP A 154 -12.50 -2.92 -8.16
CA ASP A 154 -12.62 -3.88 -9.26
C ASP A 154 -11.25 -4.51 -9.57
N ALA A 155 -10.19 -3.70 -9.66
CA ALA A 155 -8.82 -4.19 -9.84
C ALA A 155 -8.40 -5.17 -8.74
N LEU A 156 -8.73 -4.88 -7.47
CA LEU A 156 -8.47 -5.79 -6.35
C LEU A 156 -9.28 -7.09 -6.42
N THR A 157 -10.53 -7.00 -6.88
CA THR A 157 -11.47 -8.13 -6.93
C THR A 157 -11.03 -9.21 -7.90
N ILE A 158 -10.37 -8.82 -9.00
CA ILE A 158 -9.88 -9.73 -10.04
C ILE A 158 -8.35 -9.91 -10.03
N ARG A 159 -7.67 -9.46 -8.94
CA ARG A 159 -6.22 -9.55 -8.86
C ARG A 159 -5.72 -10.99 -8.95
N PRO A 160 -4.61 -11.24 -9.66
CA PRO A 160 -4.03 -12.57 -9.77
C PRO A 160 -3.38 -13.03 -8.46
N ASP A 161 -3.18 -14.33 -8.32
CA ASP A 161 -2.25 -14.91 -7.36
C ASP A 161 -0.80 -14.66 -7.83
N ARG A 162 0.08 -14.22 -6.91
CA ARG A 162 1.48 -13.88 -7.18
C ARG A 162 2.47 -14.64 -6.31
N TRP A 163 2.03 -15.64 -5.57
CA TRP A 163 2.93 -16.42 -4.71
C TRP A 163 4.11 -17.02 -5.48
N GLY A 164 3.87 -17.50 -6.71
CA GLY A 164 4.90 -18.09 -7.56
C GLY A 164 5.82 -17.09 -8.25
N ASP A 165 5.49 -15.79 -8.23
CA ASP A 165 6.24 -14.74 -8.92
C ASP A 165 7.18 -13.96 -7.98
N LEU A 166 7.08 -14.18 -6.66
CA LEU A 166 7.78 -13.36 -5.66
C LEU A 166 9.31 -13.45 -5.74
N GLU A 167 9.86 -14.60 -6.14
CA GLU A 167 11.30 -14.79 -6.29
C GLU A 167 11.92 -13.90 -7.39
N ALA A 168 11.10 -13.44 -8.35
CA ALA A 168 11.54 -12.52 -9.40
C ALA A 168 11.73 -11.08 -8.90
N ILE A 169 11.20 -10.72 -7.72
CA ILE A 169 11.39 -9.40 -7.12
C ILE A 169 12.73 -9.39 -6.38
N THR A 170 13.78 -8.94 -7.05
CA THR A 170 15.15 -8.96 -6.52
C THR A 170 15.60 -7.64 -5.91
N CYS A 171 14.86 -6.55 -6.09
CA CYS A 171 15.19 -5.28 -5.45
C CYS A 171 15.05 -5.36 -3.92
N PRO A 172 15.80 -4.56 -3.14
CA PRO A 172 15.59 -4.46 -1.69
C PRO A 172 14.15 -4.14 -1.36
N SER A 173 13.52 -4.94 -0.51
CA SER A 173 12.09 -4.81 -0.23
C SER A 173 11.80 -4.71 1.27
N LEU A 174 10.89 -3.80 1.64
CA LEU A 174 10.30 -3.69 2.97
C LEU A 174 8.86 -4.16 2.93
N LEU A 175 8.55 -5.17 3.74
CA LEU A 175 7.21 -5.70 3.94
C LEU A 175 6.78 -5.31 5.36
N LEU A 176 5.77 -4.45 5.51
CA LEU A 176 5.36 -3.90 6.78
C LEU A 176 3.88 -4.19 7.04
N TRP A 177 3.57 -4.72 8.22
CA TRP A 177 2.22 -5.09 8.61
C TRP A 177 1.90 -4.68 10.04
N GLY A 178 0.65 -4.32 10.27
CA GLY A 178 0.07 -4.36 11.61
C GLY A 178 -0.34 -5.78 11.96
N LYS A 179 -0.09 -6.20 13.20
CA LYS A 179 -0.43 -7.53 13.70
C LYS A 179 -1.94 -7.79 13.73
N ASP A 180 -2.72 -6.72 13.97
CA ASP A 180 -4.18 -6.77 14.05
C ASP A 180 -4.86 -6.47 12.71
N ASP A 181 -4.12 -6.52 11.60
CA ASP A 181 -4.68 -6.28 10.28
C ASP A 181 -5.74 -7.34 9.90
N ARG A 182 -7.00 -6.89 9.78
CA ARG A 182 -8.14 -7.75 9.45
C ARG A 182 -8.41 -7.88 7.96
N TYR A 183 -7.73 -7.10 7.11
CA TYR A 183 -7.88 -7.14 5.65
C TYR A 183 -6.80 -8.01 5.00
N SER A 184 -5.60 -8.00 5.55
CA SER A 184 -4.47 -8.76 5.06
C SER A 184 -3.69 -9.33 6.25
N PRO A 185 -3.78 -10.64 6.53
CA PRO A 185 -3.09 -11.23 7.67
C PRO A 185 -1.57 -10.99 7.62
N SER A 186 -0.96 -10.63 8.76
CA SER A 186 0.49 -10.38 8.85
C SER A 186 1.33 -11.61 8.46
N LEU A 187 0.78 -12.80 8.64
CA LEU A 187 1.39 -14.06 8.17
C LEU A 187 1.68 -14.04 6.66
N ASP A 188 0.87 -13.35 5.86
CA ASP A 188 1.16 -13.22 4.43
C ASP A 188 2.42 -12.40 4.19
N GLY A 189 2.66 -11.33 4.96
CA GLY A 189 3.90 -10.55 4.89
C GLY A 189 5.13 -11.38 5.27
N LEU A 190 5.02 -12.19 6.33
CA LEU A 190 6.08 -13.10 6.75
C LEU A 190 6.38 -14.15 5.67
N ARG A 191 5.36 -14.75 5.07
CA ARG A 191 5.51 -15.72 3.96
C ARG A 191 6.11 -15.08 2.70
N MET A 192 5.70 -13.85 2.37
CA MET A 192 6.28 -13.09 1.26
C MET A 192 7.77 -12.84 1.49
N SER A 193 8.18 -12.45 2.70
CA SER A 193 9.59 -12.22 3.00
C SER A 193 10.46 -13.48 2.87
N ALA A 194 9.90 -14.64 3.14
CA ALA A 194 10.59 -15.92 2.96
C ALA A 194 10.73 -16.31 1.47
N ALA A 195 9.85 -15.80 0.60
CA ALA A 195 9.86 -16.09 -0.84
C ALA A 195 10.64 -15.05 -1.67
N MET A 196 10.88 -13.85 -1.15
CA MET A 196 11.57 -12.77 -1.84
C MET A 196 13.04 -12.70 -1.42
N PRO A 197 14.02 -12.68 -2.36
CA PRO A 197 15.45 -12.81 -2.03
C PRO A 197 16.02 -11.71 -1.13
N ASN A 198 15.50 -10.49 -1.24
CA ASN A 198 16.02 -9.30 -0.56
C ASN A 198 14.95 -8.56 0.24
N ALA A 199 14.02 -9.30 0.84
CA ALA A 199 12.95 -8.71 1.63
C ALA A 199 13.22 -8.74 3.14
N ARG A 200 12.85 -7.64 3.81
CA ARG A 200 12.76 -7.53 5.27
C ARG A 200 11.29 -7.43 5.65
N PHE A 201 10.87 -8.22 6.62
CA PHE A 201 9.53 -8.15 7.21
C PHE A 201 9.58 -7.40 8.55
N VAL A 202 8.61 -6.52 8.76
CA VAL A 202 8.39 -5.78 10.01
C VAL A 202 6.91 -5.93 10.38
N GLU A 203 6.65 -6.44 11.57
CA GLU A 203 5.32 -6.49 12.17
C GLU A 203 5.23 -5.50 13.32
N LEU A 204 4.15 -4.72 13.38
CA LEU A 204 3.89 -3.74 14.43
C LEU A 204 2.76 -4.25 15.32
N GLU A 205 3.04 -4.35 16.62
CA GLU A 205 2.05 -4.76 17.64
C GLU A 205 0.97 -3.67 17.80
N ASP A 206 -0.25 -4.06 18.15
CA ASP A 206 -1.38 -3.16 18.39
C ASP A 206 -1.74 -2.25 17.20
N VAL A 207 -1.40 -2.65 15.98
CA VAL A 207 -1.60 -1.90 14.74
C VAL A 207 -2.48 -2.70 13.79
N GLY A 208 -3.44 -2.03 13.16
CA GLY A 208 -4.34 -2.59 12.15
C GLY A 208 -3.82 -2.41 10.72
N HIS A 209 -4.72 -2.08 9.81
CA HIS A 209 -4.44 -2.05 8.37
C HIS A 209 -3.72 -0.78 7.88
N LEU A 210 -3.65 0.27 8.72
CA LEU A 210 -3.08 1.58 8.35
C LEU A 210 -1.90 1.96 9.26
N PRO A 211 -0.78 1.22 9.24
CA PRO A 211 0.39 1.50 10.08
C PRO A 211 0.90 2.93 9.98
N THR A 212 0.79 3.55 8.80
CA THR A 212 1.20 4.95 8.55
C THR A 212 0.42 5.98 9.37
N LEU A 213 -0.78 5.63 9.82
CA LEU A 213 -1.64 6.48 10.66
C LEU A 213 -1.72 5.99 12.11
N GLU A 214 -1.61 4.68 12.33
CA GLU A 214 -1.78 4.05 13.65
C GLU A 214 -0.48 4.02 14.46
N ALA A 215 0.68 3.93 13.78
CA ALA A 215 2.02 3.92 14.37
C ALA A 215 2.99 4.67 13.44
N PRO A 216 2.81 5.99 13.25
CA PRO A 216 3.58 6.77 12.26
C PRO A 216 5.09 6.80 12.57
N GLU A 217 5.49 6.84 13.82
CA GLU A 217 6.90 6.88 14.24
C GLU A 217 7.58 5.54 13.96
N ASP A 218 7.01 4.41 14.41
CA ASP A 218 7.58 3.07 14.18
C ASP A 218 7.62 2.74 12.69
N THR A 219 6.59 3.16 11.94
CA THR A 219 6.54 3.01 10.49
C THR A 219 7.64 3.82 9.81
N ALA A 220 7.85 5.07 10.23
CA ALA A 220 8.91 5.93 9.71
C ALA A 220 10.29 5.36 10.02
N ASP A 221 10.51 4.85 11.22
CA ASP A 221 11.78 4.25 11.64
C ASP A 221 12.11 3.01 10.80
N ALA A 222 11.15 2.12 10.60
CA ALA A 222 11.33 0.94 9.74
C ALA A 222 11.69 1.33 8.30
N MET A 223 11.01 2.34 7.75
CA MET A 223 11.28 2.85 6.40
C MET A 223 12.63 3.55 6.30
N ARG A 224 13.01 4.39 7.27
CA ARG A 224 14.31 5.09 7.27
C ARG A 224 15.46 4.10 7.30
N HIS A 225 15.40 3.06 8.13
CA HIS A 225 16.41 2.00 8.16
C HIS A 225 16.55 1.31 6.79
N TRP A 226 15.42 0.93 6.18
CA TRP A 226 15.41 0.29 4.86
C TRP A 226 15.96 1.23 3.76
N LEU A 227 15.58 2.51 3.76
CA LEU A 227 16.09 3.50 2.80
C LEU A 227 17.59 3.71 2.95
N MET A 228 18.10 3.82 4.17
CA MET A 228 19.54 3.98 4.44
C MET A 228 20.34 2.79 3.90
N ASP A 229 19.85 1.55 4.09
CA ASP A 229 20.49 0.36 3.54
C ASP A 229 20.58 0.39 2.01
N ILE A 230 19.57 0.93 1.31
CA ILE A 230 19.60 1.10 -0.14
C ILE A 230 20.59 2.19 -0.56
N LEU A 231 20.58 3.34 0.13
CA LEU A 231 21.37 4.51 -0.25
C LEU A 231 22.86 4.30 0.00
N ILE A 232 23.24 3.51 1.00
CA ILE A 232 24.65 3.17 1.30
C ILE A 232 25.23 2.22 0.22
N ARG A 233 24.40 1.38 -0.41
CA ARG A 233 24.85 0.41 -1.42
C ARG A 233 24.93 1.00 -2.84
N ARG A 234 24.56 2.24 -3.04
CA ARG A 234 24.58 3.00 -4.32
C ARG A 234 25.83 3.83 -4.45
#